data_d4530d0f2951ad59a9306313c11baee0
#
_entry.id   d4530d0f2951ad59a9306313c11baee0
#
_cell.length_a   1.000
_cell.length_b   1.000
_cell.length_c   1.000
_cell.angle_alpha   90.00
_cell.angle_beta   90.00
_cell.angle_gamma   90.00
#
_symmetry.space_group_name_H-M   'P 1'
#
loop_
_entity.id
_entity.type
_entity.pdbx_description
1 polymer ?
#
loop_
_entity_poly.entity_id
_entity_poly.type
_entity_poly.pdbx_seq_one_letter_code
_entity_poly.pdbx_strand_id
1 'polypeptide(L)'
;MSESIEVNVVRVFTTESGELGNKLGIVWASDATHGREQQLAASIGFSETVFIESVLDGVATVSIFTPATELPFAGHPSVGTAWWLKQQGMPVDSLAERAGAVAVRYDDDLTWITGRAEWTPSFIWRPLATPADVDALDPDTVADGPDYAYAWIDQSAGALRSRMFAPHLGVREDEATGAAAVAITARLARNLEITQGRGSRIHTTLLADGFVEVGGRTVADEPFTV
;
A
#
# COMPACT_ATOMS: atom_id res chain seq x y z
N MET A 1 32.70 9.86 6.35
CA MET A 1 31.76 10.36 5.35
C MET A 1 30.55 9.44 5.48
N SER A 2 29.36 9.93 5.76
CA SER A 2 28.16 9.10 5.76
C SER A 2 27.95 8.59 4.33
N GLU A 3 27.82 7.31 4.17
CA GLU A 3 27.47 6.70 2.90
C GLU A 3 26.09 7.20 2.49
N SER A 4 25.96 7.75 1.28
CA SER A 4 24.67 8.23 0.77
C SER A 4 23.81 7.03 0.43
N ILE A 5 22.58 7.01 0.92
CA ILE A 5 21.61 5.94 0.71
C ILE A 5 20.67 6.36 -0.42
N GLU A 6 20.61 5.55 -1.48
CA GLU A 6 19.68 5.76 -2.59
C GLU A 6 18.28 5.29 -2.21
N VAL A 7 17.30 6.14 -2.47
CA VAL A 7 15.87 5.85 -2.29
C VAL A 7 15.21 5.84 -3.66
N ASN A 8 14.83 4.67 -4.13
CA ASN A 8 14.02 4.54 -5.32
C ASN A 8 12.57 4.87 -4.98
N VAL A 9 11.88 5.54 -5.88
CA VAL A 9 10.52 6.00 -5.62
C VAL A 9 9.57 5.47 -6.67
N VAL A 10 8.44 4.95 -6.23
CA VAL A 10 7.33 4.57 -7.10
C VAL A 10 6.02 5.18 -6.59
N ARG A 11 5.03 5.30 -7.47
CA ARG A 11 3.65 5.63 -7.10
C ARG A 11 2.77 4.43 -7.43
N VAL A 12 2.08 3.94 -6.41
CA VAL A 12 1.31 2.69 -6.43
C VAL A 12 -0.18 3.02 -6.45
N PHE A 13 -0.96 2.24 -7.18
CA PHE A 13 -2.39 2.43 -7.38
C PHE A 13 -2.73 3.70 -8.17
N THR A 14 -1.92 3.99 -9.19
CA THR A 14 -2.15 5.12 -10.08
C THR A 14 -3.42 4.95 -10.91
N THR A 15 -3.87 6.04 -11.53
CA THR A 15 -4.89 5.98 -12.59
C THR A 15 -4.37 5.24 -13.82
N GLU A 16 -5.23 4.98 -14.79
CA GLU A 16 -4.84 4.38 -16.09
C GLU A 16 -3.82 5.25 -16.83
N SER A 17 -3.88 6.58 -16.66
CA SER A 17 -2.89 7.52 -17.23
C SER A 17 -1.56 7.59 -16.45
N GLY A 18 -1.41 6.85 -15.36
CA GLY A 18 -0.21 6.89 -14.50
C GLY A 18 -0.15 8.10 -13.56
N GLU A 19 -1.26 8.82 -13.39
CA GLU A 19 -1.37 9.94 -12.46
C GLU A 19 -1.79 9.48 -11.07
N LEU A 20 -1.60 10.33 -10.06
CA LEU A 20 -1.94 10.04 -8.66
C LEU A 20 -1.13 8.85 -8.10
N GLY A 21 -1.74 8.05 -7.25
CA GLY A 21 -1.09 6.92 -6.58
C GLY A 21 -0.36 7.32 -5.30
N ASN A 22 -0.12 6.33 -4.45
CA ASN A 22 0.57 6.50 -3.18
C ASN A 22 2.09 6.33 -3.36
N LYS A 23 2.87 7.26 -2.83
CA LYS A 23 4.33 7.22 -2.92
C LYS A 23 4.89 6.14 -1.99
N LEU A 24 5.87 5.42 -2.51
CA LEU A 24 6.63 4.42 -1.78
C LEU A 24 8.12 4.66 -1.97
N GLY A 25 8.87 4.69 -0.88
CA GLY A 25 10.32 4.62 -0.88
C GLY A 25 10.79 3.17 -0.88
N ILE A 26 11.74 2.82 -1.75
CA ILE A 26 12.34 1.48 -1.84
C ILE A 26 13.84 1.62 -1.70
N VAL A 27 14.41 0.95 -0.72
CA VAL A 27 15.81 0.99 -0.36
C VAL A 27 16.39 -0.43 -0.33
N TRP A 28 17.55 -0.65 -0.92
CA TRP A 28 18.31 -1.87 -0.68
C TRP A 28 18.94 -1.83 0.71
N ALA A 29 18.71 -2.87 1.51
CA ALA A 29 19.36 -3.01 2.79
C ALA A 29 20.88 -3.18 2.62
N SER A 30 21.64 -2.55 3.47
CA SER A 30 23.11 -2.55 3.48
C SER A 30 23.62 -2.30 4.90
N ASP A 31 24.92 -2.39 5.11
CA ASP A 31 25.52 -2.02 6.40
C ASP A 31 25.21 -0.58 6.80
N ALA A 32 24.98 0.32 5.83
CA ALA A 32 24.64 1.72 6.09
C ALA A 32 23.18 1.91 6.55
N THR A 33 22.29 0.97 6.22
CA THR A 33 20.86 1.02 6.61
C THR A 33 20.57 0.21 7.86
N HIS A 34 21.38 -0.82 8.14
CA HIS A 34 21.14 -1.80 9.19
C HIS A 34 21.01 -1.15 10.59
N GLY A 35 19.87 -1.40 11.24
CA GLY A 35 19.54 -0.82 12.56
C GLY A 35 19.11 0.65 12.51
N ARG A 36 18.95 1.23 11.31
CA ARG A 36 18.53 2.62 11.09
C ARG A 36 17.27 2.75 10.25
N GLU A 37 16.64 1.63 9.91
CA GLU A 37 15.50 1.56 8.99
C GLU A 37 14.36 2.49 9.44
N GLN A 38 14.01 2.45 10.73
CA GLN A 38 12.99 3.32 11.30
C GLN A 38 13.36 4.81 11.21
N GLN A 39 14.63 5.15 11.48
CA GLN A 39 15.10 6.53 11.38
C GLN A 39 15.09 7.02 9.93
N LEU A 40 15.50 6.17 9.00
CA LEU A 40 15.50 6.47 7.56
C LEU A 40 14.06 6.66 7.05
N ALA A 41 13.15 5.76 7.38
CA ALA A 41 11.74 5.87 7.01
C ALA A 41 11.14 7.18 7.54
N ALA A 42 11.44 7.56 8.79
CA ALA A 42 11.02 8.84 9.36
C ALA A 42 11.60 10.05 8.60
N SER A 43 12.86 9.98 8.15
CA SER A 43 13.50 11.07 7.41
C SER A 43 13.01 11.18 5.96
N ILE A 44 12.71 10.06 5.32
CA ILE A 44 12.11 9.99 3.98
C ILE A 44 10.71 10.60 4.00
N GLY A 45 9.92 10.32 5.04
CA GLY A 45 8.65 10.97 5.30
C GLY A 45 7.50 10.56 4.38
N PHE A 46 7.63 9.47 3.63
CA PHE A 46 6.49 8.86 2.91
C PHE A 46 5.63 8.06 3.89
N SER A 47 4.41 7.73 3.49
CA SER A 47 3.53 6.90 4.32
C SER A 47 4.21 5.58 4.70
N GLU A 48 4.95 4.97 3.75
CA GLU A 48 5.80 3.81 3.99
C GLU A 48 7.11 3.85 3.20
N THR A 49 8.10 3.13 3.74
CA THR A 49 9.38 2.81 3.10
C THR A 49 9.66 1.32 3.26
N VAL A 50 10.07 0.69 2.17
CA VAL A 50 10.47 -0.73 2.15
C VAL A 50 11.98 -0.84 2.10
N PHE A 51 12.54 -1.73 2.93
CA PHE A 51 13.92 -2.17 2.84
C PHE A 51 13.96 -3.59 2.30
N ILE A 52 14.65 -3.80 1.16
CA ILE A 52 14.82 -5.10 0.53
C ILE A 52 16.11 -5.70 1.04
N GLU A 53 16.01 -6.79 1.78
CA GLU A 53 17.16 -7.47 2.38
C GLU A 53 17.84 -8.44 1.41
N SER A 54 17.01 -9.18 0.64
CA SER A 54 17.51 -10.14 -0.35
C SER A 54 16.44 -10.49 -1.38
N VAL A 55 16.88 -10.93 -2.54
CA VAL A 55 16.04 -11.60 -3.55
C VAL A 55 16.71 -12.92 -3.92
N LEU A 56 16.05 -14.03 -3.61
CA LEU A 56 16.57 -15.37 -3.85
C LEU A 56 15.45 -16.31 -4.29
N ASP A 57 15.67 -17.07 -5.34
CA ASP A 57 14.74 -18.11 -5.83
C ASP A 57 13.28 -17.65 -5.97
N GLY A 58 13.07 -16.42 -6.51
CA GLY A 58 11.74 -15.84 -6.71
C GLY A 58 11.11 -15.28 -5.43
N VAL A 59 11.83 -15.22 -4.32
CA VAL A 59 11.37 -14.64 -3.04
C VAL A 59 12.19 -13.41 -2.70
N ALA A 60 11.53 -12.28 -2.44
CA ALA A 60 12.18 -11.11 -1.85
C ALA A 60 11.88 -11.05 -0.34
N THR A 61 12.92 -10.95 0.49
CA THR A 61 12.77 -10.68 1.92
C THR A 61 12.75 -9.17 2.13
N VAL A 62 11.70 -8.68 2.77
CA VAL A 62 11.47 -7.22 2.92
C VAL A 62 10.97 -6.87 4.32
N SER A 63 11.34 -5.67 4.77
CA SER A 63 10.78 -5.03 5.95
C SER A 63 10.11 -3.70 5.57
N ILE A 64 8.98 -3.37 6.20
CA ILE A 64 8.13 -2.23 5.84
C ILE A 64 7.99 -1.30 7.04
N PHE A 65 8.29 -0.03 6.86
CA PHE A 65 8.26 0.97 7.92
C PHE A 65 7.39 2.16 7.54
N THR A 66 6.50 2.57 8.44
CA THR A 66 5.95 3.93 8.46
C THR A 66 6.97 4.87 9.11
N PRO A 67 6.78 6.20 9.09
CA PRO A 67 7.62 7.11 9.89
C PRO A 67 7.68 6.79 11.38
N ALA A 68 6.70 6.06 11.93
CA ALA A 68 6.55 5.80 13.36
C ALA A 68 6.86 4.36 13.79
N THR A 69 6.64 3.36 12.93
CA THR A 69 6.74 1.94 13.32
C THR A 69 6.92 1.02 12.13
N GLU A 70 7.49 -0.17 12.38
CA GLU A 70 7.50 -1.29 11.44
C GLU A 70 6.12 -1.92 11.33
N LEU A 71 5.70 -2.25 10.10
CA LEU A 71 4.45 -2.94 9.81
C LEU A 71 4.71 -4.42 9.48
N PRO A 72 3.86 -5.33 9.98
CA PRO A 72 3.97 -6.74 9.61
C PRO A 72 3.53 -7.02 8.17
N PHE A 73 2.65 -6.19 7.61
CA PHE A 73 2.10 -6.26 6.26
C PHE A 73 1.60 -4.89 5.82
N ALA A 74 1.81 -4.54 4.56
CA ALA A 74 1.20 -3.35 3.97
C ALA A 74 0.98 -3.52 2.46
N GLY A 75 -0.27 -3.35 2.00
CA GLY A 75 -0.66 -3.71 0.64
C GLY A 75 0.03 -2.89 -0.46
N HIS A 76 0.03 -1.54 -0.39
CA HIS A 76 0.68 -0.75 -1.44
C HIS A 76 2.21 -0.90 -1.46
N PRO A 77 2.92 -1.00 -0.31
CA PRO A 77 4.35 -1.30 -0.31
C PRO A 77 4.68 -2.63 -1.00
N SER A 78 3.89 -3.68 -0.75
CA SER A 78 4.09 -4.99 -1.35
C SER A 78 3.86 -4.96 -2.87
N VAL A 79 2.77 -4.33 -3.34
CA VAL A 79 2.51 -4.14 -4.78
C VAL A 79 3.63 -3.35 -5.45
N GLY A 80 4.03 -2.23 -4.84
CA GLY A 80 5.07 -1.36 -5.39
C GLY A 80 6.43 -2.02 -5.46
N THR A 81 6.82 -2.75 -4.42
CA THR A 81 8.10 -3.47 -4.36
C THR A 81 8.15 -4.59 -5.39
N ALA A 82 7.10 -5.40 -5.51
CA ALA A 82 7.02 -6.46 -6.51
C ALA A 82 7.09 -5.89 -7.93
N TRP A 83 6.36 -4.81 -8.21
CA TRP A 83 6.42 -4.12 -9.50
C TRP A 83 7.84 -3.60 -9.78
N TRP A 84 8.45 -2.91 -8.81
CA TRP A 84 9.77 -2.32 -8.97
C TRP A 84 10.83 -3.39 -9.23
N LEU A 85 10.84 -4.49 -8.48
CA LEU A 85 11.75 -5.62 -8.70
C LEU A 85 11.60 -6.20 -10.10
N LYS A 86 10.36 -6.34 -10.61
CA LYS A 86 10.12 -6.78 -11.99
C LYS A 86 10.76 -5.82 -13.00
N GLN A 87 10.67 -4.49 -12.79
CA GLN A 87 11.30 -3.50 -13.66
C GLN A 87 12.84 -3.58 -13.62
N GLN A 88 13.41 -4.04 -12.49
CA GLN A 88 14.85 -4.28 -12.36
C GLN A 88 15.30 -5.62 -12.96
N GLY A 89 14.41 -6.37 -13.61
CA GLY A 89 14.71 -7.69 -14.18
C GLY A 89 14.75 -8.82 -13.13
N MET A 90 14.23 -8.59 -11.95
CA MET A 90 14.16 -9.53 -10.82
C MET A 90 12.70 -9.79 -10.42
N PRO A 91 11.85 -10.35 -11.32
CA PRO A 91 10.48 -10.66 -10.95
C PRO A 91 10.45 -11.69 -9.81
N VAL A 92 9.53 -11.51 -8.88
CA VAL A 92 9.37 -12.40 -7.72
C VAL A 92 7.99 -13.05 -7.71
N ASP A 93 7.91 -14.25 -7.16
CA ASP A 93 6.66 -15.00 -6.97
C ASP A 93 6.03 -14.71 -5.59
N SER A 94 6.85 -14.23 -4.65
CA SER A 94 6.39 -13.85 -3.32
C SER A 94 7.32 -12.85 -2.63
N LEU A 95 6.76 -12.14 -1.64
CA LEU A 95 7.50 -11.34 -0.66
C LEU A 95 7.43 -12.05 0.69
N ALA A 96 8.58 -12.21 1.33
CA ALA A 96 8.66 -12.68 2.71
C ALA A 96 8.57 -11.46 3.63
N GLU A 97 7.40 -11.24 4.18
CA GLU A 97 7.08 -10.16 5.11
C GLU A 97 6.93 -10.71 6.54
N ARG A 98 6.94 -9.85 7.53
CA ARG A 98 6.79 -10.26 8.93
C ARG A 98 5.46 -10.98 9.22
N ALA A 99 4.38 -10.65 8.51
CA ALA A 99 3.09 -11.35 8.61
C ALA A 99 3.10 -12.74 7.98
N GLY A 100 4.03 -13.01 7.06
CA GLY A 100 4.14 -14.27 6.33
C GLY A 100 4.51 -14.08 4.86
N ALA A 101 4.33 -15.12 4.08
CA ALA A 101 4.56 -15.10 2.64
C ALA A 101 3.38 -14.43 1.92
N VAL A 102 3.68 -13.37 1.20
CA VAL A 102 2.74 -12.60 0.38
C VAL A 102 2.94 -13.01 -1.07
N ALA A 103 2.01 -13.77 -1.65
CA ALA A 103 2.12 -14.19 -3.04
C ALA A 103 1.97 -13.00 -3.99
N VAL A 104 2.72 -13.04 -5.10
CA VAL A 104 2.75 -12.00 -6.13
C VAL A 104 2.24 -12.57 -7.45
N ARG A 105 1.45 -11.80 -8.16
CA ARG A 105 1.01 -12.10 -9.52
C ARG A 105 1.11 -10.84 -10.38
N TYR A 106 1.51 -11.03 -11.61
CA TYR A 106 1.56 -9.97 -12.62
C TYR A 106 0.52 -10.27 -13.71
N ASP A 107 -0.24 -9.26 -14.10
CA ASP A 107 -1.30 -9.37 -15.07
C ASP A 107 -1.37 -8.07 -15.91
N ASP A 108 -0.92 -8.14 -17.14
CA ASP A 108 -0.72 -6.98 -18.01
C ASP A 108 0.04 -5.85 -17.29
N ASP A 109 -0.62 -4.73 -17.08
CA ASP A 109 -0.07 -3.54 -16.43
C ASP A 109 -0.30 -3.52 -14.90
N LEU A 110 -0.95 -4.55 -14.37
CA LEU A 110 -1.27 -4.64 -12.97
C LEU A 110 -0.30 -5.57 -12.23
N THR A 111 0.06 -5.18 -11.02
CA THR A 111 0.74 -6.04 -10.08
C THR A 111 -0.21 -6.33 -8.92
N TRP A 112 -0.32 -7.59 -8.56
CA TRP A 112 -1.22 -8.11 -7.55
C TRP A 112 -0.44 -8.78 -6.44
N ILE A 113 -0.91 -8.62 -5.21
CA ILE A 113 -0.42 -9.37 -4.06
C ILE A 113 -1.59 -9.99 -3.29
N THR A 114 -1.35 -11.07 -2.57
CA THR A 114 -2.35 -11.67 -1.68
C THR A 114 -2.10 -11.27 -0.24
N GLY A 115 -3.18 -10.91 0.46
CA GLY A 115 -3.17 -10.62 1.89
C GLY A 115 -4.33 -11.26 2.62
N ARG A 116 -4.32 -11.16 3.94
CA ARG A 116 -5.43 -11.56 4.81
C ARG A 116 -5.89 -10.38 5.65
N ALA A 117 -7.19 -10.33 5.95
CA ALA A 117 -7.72 -9.28 6.82
C ALA A 117 -7.07 -9.28 8.22
N GLU A 118 -6.68 -10.45 8.73
CA GLU A 118 -6.02 -10.61 10.03
C GLU A 118 -4.59 -10.03 10.06
N TRP A 119 -3.97 -9.79 8.91
CA TRP A 119 -2.65 -9.16 8.80
C TRP A 119 -2.72 -7.63 8.82
N THR A 120 -3.92 -7.08 8.63
CA THR A 120 -4.14 -5.63 8.54
C THR A 120 -4.47 -5.05 9.93
N PRO A 121 -4.21 -3.75 10.15
CA PRO A 121 -4.67 -3.09 11.37
C PRO A 121 -6.21 -3.06 11.44
N SER A 122 -6.73 -2.88 12.64
CA SER A 122 -8.16 -2.64 12.82
C SER A 122 -8.54 -1.25 12.34
N PHE A 123 -9.49 -1.15 11.40
CA PHE A 123 -9.98 0.11 10.87
C PHE A 123 -11.29 0.54 11.53
N ILE A 124 -11.48 1.84 11.68
CA ILE A 124 -12.79 2.45 11.99
C ILE A 124 -13.52 2.57 10.65
N TRP A 125 -14.56 1.77 10.47
CA TRP A 125 -15.35 1.77 9.25
C TRP A 125 -16.44 2.81 9.29
N ARG A 126 -16.41 3.77 8.37
CA ARG A 126 -17.38 4.86 8.25
C ARG A 126 -18.14 4.76 6.92
N PRO A 127 -19.23 3.97 6.85
CA PRO A 127 -20.10 3.99 5.67
C PRO A 127 -20.87 5.31 5.61
N LEU A 128 -20.87 5.95 4.44
CA LEU A 128 -21.59 7.19 4.16
C LEU A 128 -22.64 6.96 3.07
N ALA A 129 -23.58 7.88 2.94
CA ALA A 129 -24.71 7.73 2.04
C ALA A 129 -24.30 7.89 0.57
N THR A 130 -23.39 8.81 0.27
CA THR A 130 -22.99 9.14 -1.10
C THR A 130 -21.48 9.35 -1.24
N PRO A 131 -20.90 9.19 -2.44
CA PRO A 131 -19.51 9.58 -2.71
C PRO A 131 -19.22 11.05 -2.38
N ALA A 132 -20.18 11.95 -2.60
CA ALA A 132 -20.03 13.37 -2.26
C ALA A 132 -19.86 13.61 -0.74
N ASP A 133 -20.50 12.78 0.09
CA ASP A 133 -20.32 12.85 1.56
C ASP A 133 -18.90 12.42 1.96
N VAL A 134 -18.32 11.43 1.25
CA VAL A 134 -16.91 11.03 1.43
C VAL A 134 -15.98 12.17 1.05
N ASP A 135 -16.23 12.81 -0.10
CA ASP A 135 -15.41 13.92 -0.60
C ASP A 135 -15.48 15.16 0.32
N ALA A 136 -16.61 15.39 0.96
CA ALA A 136 -16.85 16.52 1.85
C ALA A 136 -16.21 16.39 3.24
N LEU A 137 -15.63 15.22 3.58
CA LEU A 137 -15.00 15.03 4.89
C LEU A 137 -13.80 15.97 5.06
N ASP A 138 -13.77 16.66 6.19
CA ASP A 138 -12.60 17.42 6.62
C ASP A 138 -11.65 16.50 7.40
N PRO A 139 -10.41 16.26 6.93
CA PRO A 139 -9.45 15.42 7.62
C PRO A 139 -9.14 15.85 9.06
N ASP A 140 -9.33 17.13 9.39
CA ASP A 140 -9.06 17.66 10.74
C ASP A 140 -10.19 17.37 11.74
N THR A 141 -11.29 16.80 11.26
CA THR A 141 -12.47 16.46 12.10
C THR A 141 -12.65 14.95 12.30
N VAL A 142 -11.74 14.12 11.75
CA VAL A 142 -11.83 12.66 11.91
C VAL A 142 -11.27 12.19 13.25
N ALA A 143 -11.75 11.02 13.70
CA ALA A 143 -11.34 10.46 14.99
C ALA A 143 -9.86 10.03 15.00
N ASP A 144 -9.28 10.00 16.21
CA ASP A 144 -7.97 9.38 16.44
C ASP A 144 -8.05 7.87 16.18
N GLY A 145 -7.57 7.45 15.01
CA GLY A 145 -7.57 6.05 14.58
C GLY A 145 -7.48 5.94 13.06
N PRO A 146 -7.26 4.74 12.52
CA PRO A 146 -7.30 4.52 11.08
C PRO A 146 -8.76 4.52 10.60
N ASP A 147 -9.27 5.72 10.28
CA ASP A 147 -10.67 5.96 9.88
C ASP A 147 -10.81 5.78 8.35
N TYR A 148 -11.55 4.77 7.94
CA TYR A 148 -11.82 4.48 6.54
C TYR A 148 -13.26 4.83 6.18
N ALA A 149 -13.44 6.00 5.58
CA ALA A 149 -14.72 6.47 5.09
C ALA A 149 -14.97 5.95 3.66
N TYR A 150 -16.18 5.44 3.42
CA TYR A 150 -16.53 4.92 2.10
C TYR A 150 -18.01 5.05 1.76
N ALA A 151 -18.31 5.11 0.47
CA ALA A 151 -19.66 5.06 -0.08
C ALA A 151 -19.68 4.30 -1.40
N TRP A 152 -20.81 3.72 -1.75
CA TRP A 152 -20.98 3.07 -3.04
C TRP A 152 -21.09 4.10 -4.17
N ILE A 153 -20.26 3.95 -5.20
CA ILE A 153 -20.48 4.58 -6.52
C ILE A 153 -21.52 3.75 -7.28
N ASP A 154 -21.28 2.43 -7.34
CA ASP A 154 -22.20 1.43 -7.86
C ASP A 154 -22.06 0.15 -7.06
N GLN A 155 -23.06 -0.14 -6.23
CA GLN A 155 -23.04 -1.33 -5.39
C GLN A 155 -23.12 -2.62 -6.23
N SER A 156 -23.83 -2.62 -7.38
CA SER A 156 -23.93 -3.81 -8.22
C SER A 156 -22.61 -4.18 -8.86
N ALA A 157 -21.84 -3.21 -9.30
CA ALA A 157 -20.51 -3.37 -9.86
C ALA A 157 -19.40 -3.56 -8.82
N GLY A 158 -19.69 -3.35 -7.52
CA GLY A 158 -18.66 -3.36 -6.48
C GLY A 158 -17.78 -2.12 -6.46
N ALA A 159 -18.22 -1.02 -7.06
CA ALA A 159 -17.47 0.22 -7.13
C ALA A 159 -17.66 1.10 -5.90
N LEU A 160 -16.53 1.44 -5.22
CA LEU A 160 -16.49 2.26 -4.01
C LEU A 160 -15.73 3.57 -4.24
N ARG A 161 -16.21 4.64 -3.60
CA ARG A 161 -15.44 5.84 -3.28
C ARG A 161 -14.98 5.76 -1.84
N SER A 162 -13.70 6.05 -1.57
CA SER A 162 -13.19 6.02 -0.20
C SER A 162 -12.14 7.09 0.08
N ARG A 163 -11.94 7.38 1.36
CA ARG A 163 -10.83 8.15 1.90
C ARG A 163 -10.37 7.50 3.20
N MET A 164 -9.06 7.56 3.48
CA MET A 164 -8.46 6.96 4.67
C MET A 164 -7.65 8.00 5.43
N PHE A 165 -7.87 8.08 6.73
CA PHE A 165 -7.23 9.03 7.63
C PHE A 165 -6.54 8.28 8.77
N ALA A 166 -5.26 8.59 9.03
CA ALA A 166 -4.48 7.94 10.08
C ALA A 166 -3.54 8.93 10.79
N PRO A 167 -4.06 10.02 11.38
CA PRO A 167 -3.24 11.05 12.01
C PRO A 167 -2.36 10.51 13.14
N HIS A 168 -2.81 9.48 13.87
CA HIS A 168 -2.05 8.80 14.91
C HIS A 168 -0.79 8.07 14.40
N LEU A 169 -0.72 7.75 13.10
CA LEU A 169 0.45 7.18 12.44
C LEU A 169 1.32 8.24 11.74
N GLY A 170 1.00 9.54 11.93
CA GLY A 170 1.66 10.64 11.25
C GLY A 170 1.19 10.88 9.81
N VAL A 171 0.14 10.20 9.37
CA VAL A 171 -0.43 10.32 8.03
C VAL A 171 -1.81 10.97 8.12
N ARG A 172 -1.90 12.27 7.79
CA ARG A 172 -3.16 13.01 7.87
C ARG A 172 -4.24 12.41 6.97
N GLU A 173 -3.89 12.05 5.75
CA GLU A 173 -4.72 11.31 4.81
C GLU A 173 -3.82 10.43 3.93
N ASP A 174 -4.17 9.17 3.80
CA ASP A 174 -3.46 8.22 2.96
C ASP A 174 -4.13 8.10 1.58
N GLU A 175 -3.36 8.40 0.52
CA GLU A 175 -3.87 8.49 -0.85
C GLU A 175 -4.45 7.17 -1.36
N ALA A 176 -3.82 6.03 -1.00
CA ALA A 176 -4.29 4.71 -1.39
C ALA A 176 -3.79 3.64 -0.42
N THR A 177 -4.72 2.95 0.26
CA THR A 177 -4.44 2.05 1.38
C THR A 177 -4.75 0.61 1.01
N GLY A 178 -3.75 -0.13 0.54
CA GLY A 178 -3.93 -1.54 0.14
C GLY A 178 -4.38 -2.44 1.29
N ALA A 179 -3.87 -2.24 2.52
CA ALA A 179 -4.31 -2.99 3.69
C ALA A 179 -5.80 -2.78 4.01
N ALA A 180 -6.30 -1.54 3.91
CA ALA A 180 -7.72 -1.26 4.07
C ALA A 180 -8.56 -1.88 2.93
N ALA A 181 -8.02 -1.91 1.70
CA ALA A 181 -8.68 -2.57 0.57
C ALA A 181 -8.84 -4.07 0.81
N VAL A 182 -7.80 -4.75 1.33
CA VAL A 182 -7.88 -6.16 1.76
C VAL A 182 -8.96 -6.34 2.82
N ALA A 183 -8.94 -5.54 3.89
CA ALA A 183 -9.86 -5.69 5.01
C ALA A 183 -11.32 -5.39 4.63
N ILE A 184 -11.59 -4.35 3.82
CA ILE A 184 -12.95 -4.01 3.40
C ILE A 184 -13.51 -5.03 2.41
N THR A 185 -12.68 -5.61 1.55
CA THR A 185 -13.06 -6.68 0.62
C THR A 185 -13.53 -7.91 1.39
N ALA A 186 -12.75 -8.35 2.38
CA ALA A 186 -13.13 -9.45 3.27
C ALA A 186 -14.41 -9.12 4.04
N ARG A 187 -14.53 -7.90 4.59
CA ARG A 187 -15.71 -7.42 5.33
C ARG A 187 -16.99 -7.41 4.50
N LEU A 188 -16.92 -6.93 3.26
CA LEU A 188 -18.06 -6.84 2.36
C LEU A 188 -18.30 -8.13 1.57
N ALA A 189 -17.40 -9.12 1.71
CA ALA A 189 -17.43 -10.44 1.11
C ALA A 189 -17.63 -10.42 -0.42
N ARG A 190 -16.92 -9.53 -1.12
CA ARG A 190 -17.02 -9.38 -2.58
C ARG A 190 -15.82 -8.66 -3.17
N ASN A 191 -15.61 -8.83 -4.49
CA ASN A 191 -14.63 -8.06 -5.25
C ASN A 191 -14.98 -6.57 -5.30
N LEU A 192 -13.98 -5.70 -5.28
CA LEU A 192 -14.18 -4.25 -5.26
C LEU A 192 -13.27 -3.55 -6.28
N GLU A 193 -13.82 -2.48 -6.84
CA GLU A 193 -13.15 -1.44 -7.61
C GLU A 193 -13.16 -0.16 -6.76
N ILE A 194 -12.02 0.18 -6.15
CA ILE A 194 -11.95 1.27 -5.19
C ILE A 194 -11.31 2.50 -5.81
N THR A 195 -12.00 3.63 -5.75
CA THR A 195 -11.44 4.95 -6.01
C THR A 195 -11.15 5.62 -4.68
N GLN A 196 -9.87 5.74 -4.29
CA GLN A 196 -9.47 6.31 -3.01
C GLN A 196 -8.72 7.65 -3.17
N GLY A 197 -8.72 8.45 -2.11
CA GLY A 197 -8.00 9.71 -2.05
C GLY A 197 -8.42 10.68 -3.14
N ARG A 198 -7.49 11.22 -3.91
CA ARG A 198 -7.74 12.11 -5.04
C ARG A 198 -8.23 11.39 -6.30
N GLY A 199 -8.24 10.06 -6.31
CA GLY A 199 -8.71 9.25 -7.44
C GLY A 199 -7.84 8.03 -7.76
N SER A 200 -6.96 7.63 -6.85
CA SER A 200 -6.15 6.41 -6.97
C SER A 200 -7.03 5.17 -7.12
N ARG A 201 -6.56 4.18 -7.89
CA ARG A 201 -7.34 3.00 -8.30
C ARG A 201 -6.79 1.73 -7.68
N ILE A 202 -7.62 1.08 -6.87
CA ILE A 202 -7.28 -0.18 -6.21
C ILE A 202 -8.30 -1.22 -6.65
N HIS A 203 -7.81 -2.36 -7.12
CA HIS A 203 -8.63 -3.52 -7.49
C HIS A 203 -8.47 -4.60 -6.45
N THR A 204 -9.56 -5.28 -6.11
CA THR A 204 -9.50 -6.41 -5.20
C THR A 204 -10.30 -7.60 -5.69
N THR A 205 -9.82 -8.80 -5.36
CA THR A 205 -10.51 -10.06 -5.62
C THR A 205 -10.55 -10.88 -4.34
N LEU A 206 -11.76 -11.22 -3.90
CA LEU A 206 -11.93 -12.15 -2.79
C LEU A 206 -11.67 -13.57 -3.27
N LEU A 207 -10.69 -14.23 -2.65
CA LEU A 207 -10.33 -15.61 -2.96
C LEU A 207 -11.02 -16.59 -1.99
N ALA A 208 -10.96 -17.87 -2.35
CA ALA A 208 -11.30 -18.94 -1.41
C ALA A 208 -10.37 -18.86 -0.17
N ASP A 209 -10.78 -19.41 0.94
CA ASP A 209 -10.00 -19.49 2.19
C ASP A 209 -9.70 -18.15 2.88
N GLY A 210 -10.44 -17.08 2.51
CA GLY A 210 -10.36 -15.78 3.16
C GLY A 210 -9.14 -14.94 2.78
N PHE A 211 -8.39 -15.37 1.76
CA PHE A 211 -7.40 -14.48 1.13
C PHE A 211 -8.07 -13.45 0.23
N VAL A 212 -7.40 -12.32 0.08
CA VAL A 212 -7.78 -11.24 -0.83
C VAL A 212 -6.58 -10.88 -1.70
N GLU A 213 -6.75 -10.90 -3.02
CA GLU A 213 -5.81 -10.20 -3.89
C GLU A 213 -6.11 -8.71 -3.86
N VAL A 214 -5.07 -7.90 -3.76
CA VAL A 214 -5.11 -6.46 -3.98
C VAL A 214 -4.09 -6.10 -5.03
N GLY A 215 -4.49 -5.29 -6.01
CA GLY A 215 -3.64 -4.94 -7.12
C GLY A 215 -3.95 -3.57 -7.72
N GLY A 216 -3.04 -3.12 -8.56
CA GLY A 216 -3.17 -1.87 -9.29
C GLY A 216 -1.94 -1.54 -10.12
N ARG A 217 -2.04 -0.40 -10.81
CA ARG A 217 -0.94 0.15 -11.62
C ARG A 217 0.09 0.81 -10.72
N THR A 218 1.34 0.67 -11.11
CA THR A 218 2.48 1.33 -10.48
C THR A 218 3.30 2.02 -11.54
N VAL A 219 3.85 3.18 -11.24
CA VAL A 219 4.79 3.92 -12.08
C VAL A 219 6.02 4.32 -11.30
N ALA A 220 7.17 4.39 -11.97
CA ALA A 220 8.38 4.95 -11.38
C ALA A 220 8.23 6.45 -11.15
N ASP A 221 8.86 6.95 -10.10
CA ASP A 221 9.07 8.37 -9.84
C ASP A 221 10.58 8.65 -9.72
N GLU A 222 10.99 9.90 -9.59
CA GLU A 222 12.42 10.25 -9.53
C GLU A 222 13.03 9.76 -8.21
N PRO A 223 14.14 9.00 -8.26
CA PRO A 223 14.86 8.58 -7.06
C PRO A 223 15.62 9.77 -6.44
N PHE A 224 15.98 9.64 -5.17
CA PHE A 224 16.80 10.63 -4.46
C PHE A 224 17.75 9.96 -3.47
N THR A 225 18.61 10.73 -2.82
CA THR A 225 19.56 10.23 -1.81
C THR A 225 19.33 10.89 -0.45
N VAL A 226 19.53 10.15 0.62
CA VAL A 226 19.50 10.62 2.01
C VAL A 226 20.80 10.33 2.73
#